data_aad4971260e3b0f864aa228ccb0366b4
#
_entry.id   aad4971260e3b0f864aa228ccb0366b4
#
_cell.length_a   1.000
_cell.length_b   1.000
_cell.length_c   1.000
_cell.angle_alpha   90.00
_cell.angle_beta   90.00
_cell.angle_gamma   90.00
#
_symmetry.space_group_name_H-M   'P 1'
#
loop_
_entity.id
_entity.type
_entity.pdbx_description
1 polymer ?
#
loop_
_entity_poly.entity_id
_entity_poly.type
_entity_poly.pdbx_seq_one_letter_code
_entity_poly.pdbx_strand_id
1 'polypeptide(L)'
;MKLTYAEDDSMFIKNWKKEIYTIPNLLSLFRLVLIPVYASLYLSATEQYQYVLAGVILAVSCLTDMIDGKIARKFNMITSLGKILDPLADKLTQLTLTFCLSLKYPVLYPVLGLFIVKELFQLVLGIAFLRKGKMLPGALMAGKVCTTVLFISLIALVLLPNIDPLAVKLIAAVDTLFLGFSFVSYAMAYFGKNIKVQDIDSGTSH
;
A
#
# COMPACT_ATOMS: atom_id res chain seq x y z
N MET A 1 -16.96 -27.77 -19.48
CA MET A 1 -16.04 -27.26 -18.46
C MET A 1 -16.08 -25.72 -18.40
N LYS A 2 -17.26 -25.11 -18.28
CA LYS A 2 -17.49 -23.64 -18.21
C LYS A 2 -18.31 -23.22 -16.98
N LEU A 3 -18.56 -24.14 -16.04
CA LEU A 3 -19.47 -23.90 -14.91
C LEU A 3 -18.77 -23.60 -13.56
N THR A 4 -17.44 -23.76 -13.47
CA THR A 4 -16.70 -23.63 -12.21
C THR A 4 -16.40 -22.17 -11.83
N TYR A 5 -16.30 -21.26 -12.78
CA TYR A 5 -15.99 -19.85 -12.52
C TYR A 5 -17.18 -19.04 -11.98
N ALA A 6 -18.40 -19.39 -12.39
CA ALA A 6 -19.60 -18.67 -11.92
C ALA A 6 -20.01 -19.05 -10.48
N GLU A 7 -19.67 -20.24 -10.00
CA GLU A 7 -19.94 -20.67 -8.62
C GLU A 7 -18.94 -20.02 -7.63
N ASP A 8 -17.70 -19.83 -8.01
CA ASP A 8 -16.67 -19.22 -7.16
C ASP A 8 -16.93 -17.72 -6.96
N ASP A 9 -17.32 -17.00 -8.01
CA ASP A 9 -17.73 -15.59 -7.93
C ASP A 9 -19.00 -15.41 -7.08
N SER A 10 -19.97 -16.34 -7.15
CA SER A 10 -21.18 -16.29 -6.34
C SER A 10 -20.90 -16.59 -4.87
N MET A 11 -19.93 -17.44 -4.56
CA MET A 11 -19.48 -17.74 -3.19
C MET A 11 -18.71 -16.57 -2.60
N PHE A 12 -17.93 -15.83 -3.42
CA PHE A 12 -17.25 -14.60 -3.04
C PHE A 12 -18.24 -13.51 -2.60
N ILE A 13 -19.31 -13.33 -3.37
CA ILE A 13 -20.38 -12.34 -3.10
C ILE A 13 -21.25 -12.78 -1.90
N LYS A 14 -21.38 -14.07 -1.64
CA LYS A 14 -22.32 -14.58 -0.60
C LYS A 14 -21.76 -14.45 0.83
N ASN A 15 -20.43 -14.43 1.02
CA ASN A 15 -19.80 -14.43 2.34
C ASN A 15 -19.18 -13.09 2.76
N TRP A 16 -19.15 -12.06 1.89
CA TRP A 16 -18.49 -10.78 2.19
C TRP A 16 -19.01 -10.11 3.47
N LYS A 17 -20.33 -10.22 3.77
CA LYS A 17 -20.90 -9.68 5.00
C LYS A 17 -20.38 -10.33 6.27
N LYS A 18 -20.06 -11.64 6.22
CA LYS A 18 -19.46 -12.36 7.35
C LYS A 18 -17.97 -12.05 7.48
N GLU A 19 -17.29 -11.88 6.35
CA GLU A 19 -15.88 -11.55 6.32
C GLU A 19 -15.58 -10.15 6.87
N ILE A 20 -16.47 -9.16 6.65
CA ILE A 20 -16.31 -7.80 7.19
C ILE A 20 -16.14 -7.81 8.72
N TYR A 21 -16.87 -8.67 9.43
CA TYR A 21 -16.84 -8.72 10.89
C TYR A 21 -15.66 -9.51 11.48
N THR A 22 -14.71 -9.95 10.67
CA THR A 22 -13.48 -10.51 11.20
C THR A 22 -12.59 -9.42 11.80
N ILE A 23 -11.90 -9.74 12.90
CA ILE A 23 -11.05 -8.76 13.62
C ILE A 23 -10.04 -8.09 12.67
N PRO A 24 -9.30 -8.81 11.81
CA PRO A 24 -8.37 -8.17 10.88
C PRO A 24 -9.06 -7.16 9.96
N ASN A 25 -10.18 -7.54 9.34
CA ASN A 25 -10.89 -6.67 8.40
C ASN A 25 -11.46 -5.41 9.07
N LEU A 26 -11.93 -5.54 10.34
CA LEU A 26 -12.36 -4.37 11.11
C LEU A 26 -11.20 -3.41 11.39
N LEU A 27 -10.01 -3.93 11.68
CA LEU A 27 -8.81 -3.11 11.89
C LEU A 27 -8.38 -2.41 10.60
N SER A 28 -8.47 -3.10 9.44
CA SER A 28 -8.19 -2.48 8.13
C SER A 28 -9.22 -1.40 7.79
N LEU A 29 -10.50 -1.62 8.09
CA LEU A 29 -11.55 -0.59 7.94
C LEU A 29 -11.33 0.60 8.89
N PHE A 30 -10.97 0.33 10.14
CA PHE A 30 -10.61 1.38 11.11
C PHE A 30 -9.46 2.25 10.58
N ARG A 31 -8.43 1.62 9.99
CA ARG A 31 -7.33 2.35 9.34
C ARG A 31 -7.82 3.25 8.21
N LEU A 32 -8.74 2.77 7.36
CA LEU A 32 -9.32 3.58 6.29
C LEU A 32 -10.06 4.82 6.84
N VAL A 33 -10.71 4.70 7.99
CA VAL A 33 -11.34 5.85 8.68
C VAL A 33 -10.30 6.80 9.27
N LEU A 34 -9.16 6.29 9.75
CA LEU A 34 -8.10 7.13 10.30
C LEU A 34 -7.39 7.98 9.23
N ILE A 35 -7.41 7.58 7.96
CA ILE A 35 -6.78 8.33 6.86
C ILE A 35 -7.34 9.75 6.75
N PRO A 36 -8.66 9.98 6.57
CA PRO A 36 -9.22 11.33 6.49
C PRO A 36 -9.08 12.10 7.81
N VAL A 37 -9.11 11.43 8.96
CA VAL A 37 -8.86 12.07 10.28
C VAL A 37 -7.44 12.60 10.33
N TYR A 38 -6.45 11.79 9.97
CA TYR A 38 -5.06 12.20 9.86
C TYR A 38 -4.90 13.39 8.90
N ALA A 39 -5.46 13.28 7.68
CA ALA A 39 -5.35 14.32 6.66
C ALA A 39 -5.92 15.65 7.15
N SER A 40 -7.12 15.64 7.74
CA SER A 40 -7.76 16.85 8.26
C SER A 40 -6.95 17.50 9.39
N LEU A 41 -6.45 16.70 10.34
CA LEU A 41 -5.61 17.20 11.43
C LEU A 41 -4.29 17.76 10.93
N TYR A 42 -3.63 17.06 10.01
CA TYR A 42 -2.35 17.50 9.45
C TYR A 42 -2.49 18.80 8.65
N LEU A 43 -3.52 18.91 7.82
CA LEU A 43 -3.75 20.08 6.98
C LEU A 43 -4.23 21.32 7.75
N SER A 44 -4.96 21.12 8.85
CA SER A 44 -5.39 22.20 9.74
C SER A 44 -4.35 22.57 10.80
N ALA A 45 -3.23 21.84 10.88
CA ALA A 45 -2.22 22.06 11.89
C ALA A 45 -1.49 23.41 11.67
N THR A 46 -1.52 24.26 12.70
CA THR A 46 -0.78 25.53 12.76
C THR A 46 0.32 25.48 13.82
N GLU A 47 0.10 24.67 14.86
CA GLU A 47 1.00 24.52 16.00
C GLU A 47 1.75 23.19 15.95
N GLN A 48 2.96 23.18 16.53
CA GLN A 48 3.82 21.99 16.50
C GLN A 48 3.15 20.76 17.14
N TYR A 49 2.40 20.93 18.24
CA TYR A 49 1.72 19.82 18.90
C TYR A 49 0.66 19.14 18.04
N GLN A 50 0.04 19.89 17.09
CA GLN A 50 -0.98 19.35 16.16
C GLN A 50 -0.34 18.40 15.15
N TYR A 51 0.88 18.71 14.68
CA TYR A 51 1.65 17.78 13.83
C TYR A 51 2.05 16.51 14.59
N VAL A 52 2.42 16.66 15.87
CA VAL A 52 2.70 15.50 16.73
C VAL A 52 1.44 14.67 16.92
N LEU A 53 0.28 15.29 17.15
CA LEU A 53 -1.00 14.58 17.28
C LEU A 53 -1.34 13.80 16.01
N ALA A 54 -1.19 14.42 14.82
CA ALA A 54 -1.35 13.74 13.55
C ALA A 54 -0.37 12.56 13.41
N GLY A 55 0.89 12.73 13.84
CA GLY A 55 1.88 11.67 13.89
C GLY A 55 1.51 10.51 14.81
N VAL A 56 0.89 10.80 15.96
CA VAL A 56 0.38 9.76 16.89
C VAL A 56 -0.75 8.96 16.23
N ILE A 57 -1.68 9.61 15.55
CA ILE A 57 -2.77 8.92 14.82
C ILE A 57 -2.19 8.02 13.73
N LEU A 58 -1.19 8.50 13.01
CA LEU A 58 -0.49 7.70 12.02
C LEU A 58 0.21 6.49 12.66
N ALA A 59 0.88 6.68 13.80
CA ALA A 59 1.53 5.59 14.53
C ALA A 59 0.51 4.54 14.99
N VAL A 60 -0.65 4.97 15.51
CA VAL A 60 -1.77 4.06 15.85
C VAL A 60 -2.23 3.29 14.62
N SER A 61 -2.39 3.95 13.48
CA SER A 61 -2.76 3.32 12.22
C SER A 61 -1.74 2.24 11.81
N CYS A 62 -0.44 2.52 11.89
CA CYS A 62 0.62 1.57 11.58
C CYS A 62 0.67 0.39 12.56
N LEU A 63 0.44 0.66 13.85
CA LEU A 63 0.40 -0.40 14.88
C LEU A 63 -0.78 -1.33 14.67
N THR A 64 -1.95 -0.80 14.30
CA THR A 64 -3.13 -1.64 13.98
C THR A 64 -2.85 -2.56 12.81
N ASP A 65 -2.16 -2.10 11.76
CA ASP A 65 -1.73 -2.93 10.63
C ASP A 65 -0.79 -4.07 11.03
N MET A 66 0.18 -3.78 11.89
CA MET A 66 1.08 -4.82 12.40
C MET A 66 0.34 -5.87 13.24
N ILE A 67 -0.70 -5.46 13.96
CA ILE A 67 -1.48 -6.32 14.84
C ILE A 67 -2.44 -7.19 14.02
N ASP A 68 -3.18 -6.62 13.06
CA ASP A 68 -4.15 -7.36 12.24
C ASP A 68 -3.47 -8.44 11.39
N GLY A 69 -2.33 -8.13 10.77
CA GLY A 69 -1.55 -9.12 10.03
C GLY A 69 -1.00 -10.27 10.91
N LYS A 70 -0.66 -10.01 12.18
CA LYS A 70 -0.27 -11.06 13.14
C LYS A 70 -1.46 -11.90 13.58
N ILE A 71 -2.59 -11.26 13.88
CA ILE A 71 -3.84 -11.94 14.28
C ILE A 71 -4.34 -12.81 13.14
N ALA A 72 -4.43 -12.29 11.91
CA ALA A 72 -4.90 -13.00 10.74
C ALA A 72 -4.09 -14.32 10.52
N ARG A 73 -2.76 -14.24 10.66
CA ARG A 73 -1.87 -15.41 10.52
C ARG A 73 -1.98 -16.38 11.69
N LYS A 74 -2.02 -15.87 12.93
CA LYS A 74 -2.04 -16.72 14.14
C LYS A 74 -3.35 -17.51 14.30
N PHE A 75 -4.47 -16.89 13.91
CA PHE A 75 -5.80 -17.48 14.08
C PHE A 75 -6.40 -18.03 12.77
N ASN A 76 -5.61 -18.10 11.67
CA ASN A 76 -6.08 -18.55 10.35
C ASN A 76 -7.33 -17.79 9.86
N MET A 77 -7.43 -16.49 10.20
CA MET A 77 -8.53 -15.60 9.81
C MET A 77 -8.22 -14.83 8.51
N ILE A 78 -7.49 -15.46 7.60
CA ILE A 78 -7.17 -14.86 6.30
C ILE A 78 -8.42 -14.93 5.43
N THR A 79 -9.01 -13.75 5.14
CA THR A 79 -10.20 -13.64 4.30
C THR A 79 -9.87 -13.16 2.91
N SER A 80 -10.75 -13.44 1.95
CA SER A 80 -10.60 -12.92 0.60
C SER A 80 -10.73 -11.40 0.55
N LEU A 81 -11.61 -10.84 1.38
CA LEU A 81 -11.80 -9.39 1.53
C LEU A 81 -10.56 -8.73 2.12
N GLY A 82 -9.95 -9.32 3.17
CA GLY A 82 -8.74 -8.78 3.80
C GLY A 82 -7.57 -8.70 2.84
N LYS A 83 -7.38 -9.72 1.99
CA LYS A 83 -6.31 -9.70 0.96
C LYS A 83 -6.38 -8.51 0.00
N ILE A 84 -7.55 -7.89 -0.14
CA ILE A 84 -7.75 -6.69 -0.97
C ILE A 84 -7.72 -5.43 -0.12
N LEU A 85 -8.35 -5.47 1.05
CA LEU A 85 -8.54 -4.31 1.92
C LEU A 85 -7.21 -3.82 2.51
N ASP A 86 -6.35 -4.75 2.95
CA ASP A 86 -5.05 -4.42 3.56
C ASP A 86 -4.13 -3.68 2.58
N PRO A 87 -3.82 -4.21 1.36
CA PRO A 87 -3.01 -3.47 0.40
C PRO A 87 -3.63 -2.13 -0.03
N LEU A 88 -4.97 -2.05 -0.08
CA LEU A 88 -5.67 -0.82 -0.42
C LEU A 88 -5.47 0.23 0.67
N ALA A 89 -5.68 -0.13 1.94
CA ALA A 89 -5.49 0.76 3.07
C ALA A 89 -4.05 1.26 3.15
N ASP A 90 -3.05 0.38 2.95
CA ASP A 90 -1.64 0.75 2.92
C ASP A 90 -1.32 1.78 1.84
N LYS A 91 -1.79 1.54 0.61
CA LYS A 91 -1.55 2.45 -0.51
C LYS A 91 -2.23 3.80 -0.33
N LEU A 92 -3.47 3.80 0.19
CA LEU A 92 -4.19 5.04 0.50
C LEU A 92 -3.50 5.82 1.63
N THR A 93 -2.98 5.14 2.65
CA THR A 93 -2.20 5.78 3.72
C THR A 93 -0.95 6.44 3.14
N GLN A 94 -0.15 5.73 2.34
CA GLN A 94 1.05 6.28 1.72
C GLN A 94 0.75 7.45 0.78
N LEU A 95 -0.32 7.34 -0.03
CA LEU A 95 -0.76 8.40 -0.94
C LEU A 95 -1.13 9.66 -0.16
N THR A 96 -1.95 9.51 0.88
CA THR A 96 -2.41 10.63 1.71
C THR A 96 -1.25 11.29 2.43
N LEU A 97 -0.32 10.50 3.00
CA LEU A 97 0.89 11.02 3.63
C LEU A 97 1.74 11.84 2.65
N THR A 98 2.04 11.25 1.48
CA THR A 98 2.85 11.92 0.46
C THR A 98 2.18 13.18 -0.03
N PHE A 99 0.85 13.16 -0.22
CA PHE A 99 0.06 14.33 -0.61
C PHE A 99 0.12 15.44 0.44
N CYS A 100 -0.20 15.14 1.70
CA CYS A 100 -0.18 16.12 2.80
C CYS A 100 1.21 16.74 2.98
N LEU A 101 2.25 15.91 2.93
CA LEU A 101 3.64 16.38 3.04
C LEU A 101 4.08 17.20 1.83
N SER A 102 3.58 16.91 0.62
CA SER A 102 3.89 17.68 -0.59
C SER A 102 3.33 19.10 -0.52
N LEU A 103 2.19 19.31 0.15
CA LEU A 103 1.63 20.65 0.38
C LEU A 103 2.50 21.46 1.33
N LYS A 104 3.12 20.83 2.32
CA LYS A 104 4.06 21.49 3.25
C LYS A 104 5.45 21.65 2.65
N TYR A 105 5.93 20.62 1.95
CA TYR A 105 7.26 20.56 1.34
C TYR A 105 7.13 20.34 -0.17
N PRO A 106 7.05 21.41 -1.00
CA PRO A 106 6.84 21.30 -2.45
C PRO A 106 7.87 20.46 -3.20
N VAL A 107 9.06 20.25 -2.62
CA VAL A 107 10.11 19.39 -3.17
C VAL A 107 9.66 17.90 -3.25
N LEU A 108 8.59 17.51 -2.56
CA LEU A 108 8.02 16.16 -2.60
C LEU A 108 7.01 15.94 -3.75
N TYR A 109 6.62 16.97 -4.53
CA TYR A 109 5.71 16.77 -5.67
C TYR A 109 6.23 15.74 -6.70
N PRO A 110 7.53 15.69 -7.05
CA PRO A 110 8.06 14.64 -7.91
C PRO A 110 7.90 13.24 -7.30
N VAL A 111 8.09 13.10 -5.97
CA VAL A 111 7.88 11.83 -5.26
C VAL A 111 6.42 11.40 -5.36
N LEU A 112 5.48 12.32 -5.13
CA LEU A 112 4.04 12.08 -5.26
C LEU A 112 3.66 11.65 -6.68
N GLY A 113 4.12 12.38 -7.68
CA GLY A 113 3.83 12.09 -9.09
C GLY A 113 4.36 10.71 -9.50
N LEU A 114 5.62 10.41 -9.15
CA LEU A 114 6.23 9.13 -9.47
C LEU A 114 5.59 7.97 -8.70
N PHE A 115 5.19 8.19 -7.44
CA PHE A 115 4.43 7.22 -6.65
C PHE A 115 3.10 6.86 -7.33
N ILE A 116 2.31 7.87 -7.72
CA ILE A 116 1.03 7.65 -8.41
C ILE A 116 1.23 6.89 -9.72
N VAL A 117 2.17 7.33 -10.56
CA VAL A 117 2.47 6.67 -11.85
C VAL A 117 2.86 5.21 -11.64
N LYS A 118 3.74 4.94 -10.67
CA LYS A 118 4.18 3.58 -10.33
C LYS A 118 3.02 2.71 -9.86
N GLU A 119 2.18 3.20 -8.95
CA GLU A 119 1.06 2.42 -8.41
C GLU A 119 0.00 2.13 -9.48
N LEU A 120 -0.33 3.13 -10.32
CA LEU A 120 -1.25 2.93 -11.45
C LEU A 120 -0.69 1.92 -12.45
N PHE A 121 0.61 2.02 -12.78
CA PHE A 121 1.27 1.07 -13.65
C PHE A 121 1.18 -0.35 -13.10
N GLN A 122 1.49 -0.56 -11.82
CA GLN A 122 1.39 -1.87 -11.19
C GLN A 122 -0.04 -2.41 -11.17
N LEU A 123 -1.03 -1.54 -10.91
CA LEU A 123 -2.44 -1.91 -10.89
C LEU A 123 -2.90 -2.37 -12.29
N VAL A 124 -2.63 -1.58 -13.33
CA VAL A 124 -3.00 -1.90 -14.72
C VAL A 124 -2.36 -3.21 -15.15
N LEU A 125 -1.08 -3.40 -14.85
CA LEU A 125 -0.38 -4.62 -15.20
C LEU A 125 -0.90 -5.83 -14.43
N GLY A 126 -1.14 -5.69 -13.13
CA GLY A 126 -1.73 -6.75 -12.31
C GLY A 126 -3.05 -7.24 -12.88
N ILE A 127 -3.95 -6.31 -13.23
CA ILE A 127 -5.24 -6.63 -13.87
C ILE A 127 -5.03 -7.31 -15.23
N ALA A 128 -4.11 -6.81 -16.06
CA ALA A 128 -3.84 -7.38 -17.38
C ALA A 128 -3.32 -8.83 -17.30
N PHE A 129 -2.51 -9.16 -16.28
CA PHE A 129 -2.03 -10.54 -16.06
C PHE A 129 -3.14 -11.44 -15.54
N LEU A 130 -3.91 -10.98 -14.55
CA LEU A 130 -5.04 -11.75 -14.03
C LEU A 130 -6.04 -12.13 -15.14
N ARG A 131 -6.33 -11.19 -16.05
CA ARG A 131 -7.19 -11.46 -17.23
C ARG A 131 -6.61 -12.53 -18.17
N LYS A 132 -5.29 -12.72 -18.17
CA LYS A 132 -4.61 -13.76 -18.98
C LYS A 132 -4.45 -15.09 -18.22
N GLY A 133 -5.05 -15.24 -17.04
CA GLY A 133 -4.90 -16.43 -16.20
C GLY A 133 -3.49 -16.60 -15.63
N LYS A 134 -2.73 -15.51 -15.53
CA LYS A 134 -1.34 -15.52 -15.11
C LYS A 134 -1.18 -14.72 -13.83
N MET A 135 -0.43 -15.24 -12.85
CA MET A 135 -0.03 -14.47 -11.67
C MET A 135 1.39 -13.96 -11.85
N LEU A 136 1.58 -12.67 -11.61
CA LEU A 136 2.93 -12.13 -11.43
C LEU A 136 3.55 -12.79 -10.18
N PRO A 137 4.78 -13.31 -10.26
CA PRO A 137 5.48 -13.73 -9.06
C PRO A 137 5.50 -12.54 -8.10
N GLY A 138 5.14 -12.77 -6.85
CA GLY A 138 4.83 -11.76 -5.83
C GLY A 138 5.75 -10.55 -5.83
N ALA A 139 5.36 -9.50 -5.12
CA ALA A 139 6.05 -8.20 -5.15
C ALA A 139 7.57 -8.34 -5.22
N LEU A 140 8.16 -7.83 -6.31
CA LEU A 140 9.63 -7.83 -6.47
C LEU A 140 10.27 -7.25 -5.20
N MET A 141 11.38 -7.79 -4.77
CA MET A 141 12.12 -7.30 -3.59
C MET A 141 12.37 -5.79 -3.67
N ALA A 142 12.64 -5.28 -4.89
CA ALA A 142 12.78 -3.85 -5.15
C ALA A 142 11.54 -3.05 -4.73
N GLY A 143 10.34 -3.56 -4.97
CA GLY A 143 9.10 -2.91 -4.54
C GLY A 143 8.93 -2.88 -3.03
N LYS A 144 9.26 -3.97 -2.34
CA LYS A 144 9.18 -4.05 -0.87
C LYS A 144 10.15 -3.06 -0.21
N VAL A 145 11.40 -3.05 -0.66
CA VAL A 145 12.42 -2.12 -0.15
C VAL A 145 11.99 -0.68 -0.41
N CYS A 146 11.55 -0.35 -1.63
CA CYS A 146 11.08 0.97 -1.98
C CYS A 146 9.93 1.46 -1.10
N THR A 147 8.89 0.65 -0.90
CA THR A 147 7.74 1.03 -0.06
C THR A 147 8.13 1.20 1.40
N THR A 148 9.07 0.39 1.92
CA THR A 148 9.59 0.51 3.28
C THR A 148 10.39 1.81 3.45
N VAL A 149 11.32 2.10 2.53
CA VAL A 149 12.11 3.34 2.56
C VAL A 149 11.19 4.56 2.51
N LEU A 150 10.29 4.61 1.52
CA LEU A 150 9.33 5.70 1.39
C LEU A 150 8.52 5.90 2.68
N PHE A 151 8.02 4.81 3.27
CA PHE A 151 7.17 4.90 4.47
C PHE A 151 7.95 5.42 5.68
N ILE A 152 9.18 4.95 5.89
CA ILE A 152 10.07 5.46 6.96
C ILE A 152 10.38 6.94 6.75
N SER A 153 10.70 7.34 5.51
CA SER A 153 10.97 8.73 5.14
C SER A 153 9.78 9.65 5.45
N LEU A 154 8.58 9.24 5.03
CA LEU A 154 7.36 10.01 5.25
C LEU A 154 7.01 10.14 6.74
N ILE A 155 7.16 9.07 7.52
CA ILE A 155 6.97 9.11 8.98
C ILE A 155 7.97 10.05 9.63
N ALA A 156 9.24 9.99 9.23
CA ALA A 156 10.27 10.89 9.77
C ALA A 156 9.92 12.38 9.51
N LEU A 157 9.42 12.70 8.32
CA LEU A 157 9.00 14.07 7.97
C LEU A 157 7.76 14.53 8.75
N VAL A 158 6.85 13.62 9.13
CA VAL A 158 5.70 13.96 9.99
C VAL A 158 6.15 14.22 11.43
N LEU A 159 7.02 13.37 11.96
CA LEU A 159 7.47 13.45 13.35
C LEU A 159 8.48 14.59 13.61
N LEU A 160 9.17 15.04 12.57
CA LEU A 160 10.16 16.10 12.62
C LEU A 160 9.72 17.34 11.82
N PRO A 161 8.69 18.08 12.28
CA PRO A 161 8.09 19.17 11.50
C PRO A 161 9.05 20.36 11.26
N ASN A 162 10.14 20.45 12.02
CA ASN A 162 11.18 21.51 11.93
C ASN A 162 12.50 20.99 11.35
N ILE A 163 12.45 19.95 10.51
CA ILE A 163 13.63 19.38 9.84
C ILE A 163 14.28 20.40 8.90
N ASP A 164 15.62 20.37 8.80
CA ASP A 164 16.38 21.21 7.87
C ASP A 164 15.88 21.03 6.43
N PRO A 165 15.65 22.11 5.69
CA PRO A 165 15.28 22.06 4.27
C PRO A 165 16.23 21.24 3.39
N LEU A 166 17.53 21.21 3.70
CA LEU A 166 18.49 20.35 2.99
C LEU A 166 18.19 18.87 3.22
N ALA A 167 17.87 18.48 4.47
CA ALA A 167 17.51 17.10 4.78
C ALA A 167 16.23 16.68 4.05
N VAL A 168 15.22 17.55 3.97
CA VAL A 168 13.99 17.28 3.17
C VAL A 168 14.33 17.02 1.70
N LYS A 169 15.21 17.84 1.10
CA LYS A 169 15.65 17.63 -0.29
C LYS A 169 16.39 16.31 -0.48
N LEU A 170 17.25 15.93 0.46
CA LEU A 170 17.97 14.65 0.41
C LEU A 170 16.99 13.47 0.53
N ILE A 171 16.04 13.53 1.44
CA ILE A 171 14.98 12.52 1.59
C ILE A 171 14.19 12.41 0.28
N ALA A 172 13.72 13.52 -0.28
CA ALA A 172 12.99 13.53 -1.54
C ALA A 172 13.80 12.93 -2.70
N ALA A 173 15.10 13.21 -2.77
CA ALA A 173 15.98 12.62 -3.77
C ALA A 173 16.12 11.10 -3.59
N VAL A 174 16.33 10.64 -2.37
CA VAL A 174 16.41 9.20 -2.05
C VAL A 174 15.10 8.50 -2.42
N ASP A 175 13.95 9.02 -1.99
CA ASP A 175 12.64 8.45 -2.30
C ASP A 175 12.38 8.40 -3.81
N THR A 176 12.73 9.47 -4.54
CA THR A 176 12.62 9.51 -6.01
C THR A 176 13.48 8.44 -6.68
N LEU A 177 14.72 8.25 -6.22
CA LEU A 177 15.63 7.22 -6.76
C LEU A 177 15.08 5.80 -6.50
N PHE A 178 14.61 5.51 -5.28
CA PHE A 178 14.05 4.20 -4.96
C PHE A 178 12.75 3.92 -5.71
N LEU A 179 11.87 4.92 -5.86
CA LEU A 179 10.64 4.81 -6.65
C LEU A 179 10.96 4.57 -8.13
N GLY A 180 11.91 5.32 -8.71
CA GLY A 180 12.37 5.14 -10.07
C GLY A 180 12.98 3.76 -10.32
N PHE A 181 13.88 3.32 -9.42
CA PHE A 181 14.46 1.99 -9.48
C PHE A 181 13.41 0.89 -9.40
N SER A 182 12.45 1.03 -8.47
CA SER A 182 11.33 0.09 -8.34
C SER A 182 10.48 0.06 -9.62
N PHE A 183 10.11 1.23 -10.17
CA PHE A 183 9.34 1.34 -11.40
C PHE A 183 10.04 0.64 -12.57
N VAL A 184 11.33 0.92 -12.79
CA VAL A 184 12.14 0.29 -13.85
C VAL A 184 12.23 -1.22 -13.64
N SER A 185 12.42 -1.68 -12.39
CA SER A 185 12.47 -3.12 -12.07
C SER A 185 11.17 -3.83 -12.41
N TYR A 186 10.01 -3.21 -12.13
CA TYR A 186 8.71 -3.75 -12.51
C TYR A 186 8.51 -3.73 -14.04
N ALA A 187 8.91 -2.64 -14.72
CA ALA A 187 8.83 -2.55 -16.17
C ALA A 187 9.70 -3.62 -16.85
N MET A 188 10.94 -3.81 -16.39
CA MET A 188 11.83 -4.86 -16.89
C MET A 188 11.29 -6.27 -16.63
N ALA A 189 10.76 -6.51 -15.43
CA ALA A 189 10.14 -7.78 -15.11
C ALA A 189 8.92 -8.05 -15.99
N TYR A 190 8.18 -7.02 -16.37
CA TYR A 190 6.97 -7.15 -17.18
C TYR A 190 7.26 -7.37 -18.67
N PHE A 191 8.17 -6.58 -19.23
CA PHE A 191 8.52 -6.64 -20.64
C PHE A 191 9.65 -7.64 -20.96
N GLY A 192 10.36 -8.12 -19.95
CA GLY A 192 11.43 -9.11 -20.09
C GLY A 192 10.90 -10.49 -20.49
N LYS A 193 11.53 -11.12 -21.47
CA LYS A 193 11.17 -12.47 -21.99
C LYS A 193 11.33 -13.62 -20.97
N ASN A 194 11.91 -13.38 -19.79
CA ASN A 194 12.30 -14.41 -18.83
C ASN A 194 11.42 -14.43 -17.56
N ILE A 195 10.16 -14.02 -17.65
CA ILE A 195 9.28 -14.11 -16.48
C ILE A 195 8.89 -15.58 -16.27
N LYS A 196 9.26 -16.17 -15.14
CA LYS A 196 8.62 -17.38 -14.63
C LYS A 196 7.21 -17.00 -14.17
N VAL A 197 6.29 -16.95 -15.11
CA VAL A 197 4.86 -16.72 -14.83
C VAL A 197 4.32 -18.01 -14.26
N GLN A 198 3.74 -17.98 -13.06
CA GLN A 198 2.98 -19.10 -12.54
C GLN A 198 1.61 -19.09 -13.20
N ASP A 199 1.29 -20.13 -13.95
CA ASP A 199 -0.05 -20.37 -14.43
C ASP A 199 -0.95 -20.72 -13.24
N ILE A 200 -2.11 -20.09 -13.15
CA ILE A 200 -3.07 -20.29 -12.05
C ILE A 200 -3.53 -21.75 -11.96
N ASP A 201 -3.51 -22.48 -13.10
CA ASP A 201 -3.92 -23.90 -13.19
C ASP A 201 -2.90 -24.91 -12.65
N SER A 202 -1.65 -24.50 -12.32
CA SER A 202 -0.64 -25.46 -11.82
C SER A 202 -0.67 -25.68 -10.29
N GLY A 203 -1.64 -25.10 -9.59
CA GLY A 203 -1.78 -25.17 -8.13
C GLY A 203 -2.60 -26.33 -7.57
N THR A 204 -3.04 -27.28 -8.39
CA THR A 204 -3.83 -28.45 -7.94
C THR A 204 -3.14 -29.76 -8.27
N SER A 205 -1.95 -29.97 -7.71
CA SER A 205 -1.39 -31.30 -7.52
C SER A 205 -0.30 -31.24 -6.43
N HIS A 206 -0.72 -31.38 -5.19
CA HIS A 206 -0.13 -32.22 -4.14
C HIS A 206 -0.90 -32.02 -2.83
#